data_17ccfbd29a351a05d316625798d5af2d
#
_entry.id   17ccfbd29a351a05d316625798d5af2d
#
_cell.length_a   1.000
_cell.length_b   1.000
_cell.length_c   1.000
_cell.angle_alpha   90.00
_cell.angle_beta   90.00
_cell.angle_gamma   90.00
#
_symmetry.space_group_name_H-M   'P 1'
#
loop_
_entity.id
_entity.type
_entity.pdbx_description
1 polymer ?
#
loop_
_entity_poly.entity_id
_entity_poly.type
_entity_poly.pdbx_seq_one_letter_code
_entity_poly.pdbx_strand_id
1 'polypeptide(L)'
;MNPTEPIWRSYAVETLEPIFTPKQCQMVIDKGMSLKSEEAKVGMGQKPGGKNDPEKRITTISWIPFKYMPEMYRDIEKTMLQANNNHFGFEGMQLTEPAQFTHYLAGGFYEWHMDNDVVGKHQPPVRKISMTLLLSDPSTFEGGELEFMSDGKIAKLKQGQAIFFASW
;
A
#
# COMPACT_ATOMS: atom_id res chain seq x y z
N MET A 1 -31.19 15.89 16.02
CA MET A 1 -30.45 15.51 14.80
C MET A 1 -30.23 14.02 14.85
N ASN A 2 -30.74 13.28 13.90
CA ASN A 2 -30.31 11.89 13.75
C ASN A 2 -28.84 11.89 13.33
N PRO A 3 -27.99 11.11 13.96
CA PRO A 3 -26.62 10.97 13.49
C PRO A 3 -26.66 10.41 12.06
N THR A 4 -25.99 11.09 11.15
CA THR A 4 -25.81 10.56 9.80
C THR A 4 -24.97 9.28 9.91
N GLU A 5 -25.40 8.21 9.23
CA GLU A 5 -24.61 7.00 9.16
C GLU A 5 -23.20 7.31 8.60
N PRO A 6 -22.16 6.63 9.09
CA PRO A 6 -20.82 6.77 8.53
C PRO A 6 -20.85 6.50 7.02
N ILE A 7 -20.17 7.33 6.25
CA ILE A 7 -20.10 7.19 4.79
C ILE A 7 -19.31 5.93 4.42
N TRP A 8 -18.25 5.64 5.16
CA TRP A 8 -17.39 4.48 4.90
C TRP A 8 -18.10 3.17 5.30
N ARG A 9 -18.06 2.21 4.40
CA ARG A 9 -18.74 0.91 4.56
C ARG A 9 -17.81 -0.28 4.37
N SER A 10 -16.53 -0.03 4.15
CA SER A 10 -15.54 -1.06 3.86
C SER A 10 -14.25 -0.79 4.60
N TYR A 11 -13.64 -1.84 5.14
CA TYR A 11 -12.28 -1.79 5.68
C TYR A 11 -11.23 -1.95 4.58
N ALA A 12 -11.58 -2.67 3.51
CA ALA A 12 -10.74 -2.88 2.35
C ALA A 12 -11.59 -2.95 1.08
N VAL A 13 -11.11 -2.34 -0.01
CA VAL A 13 -11.77 -2.32 -1.31
C VAL A 13 -10.76 -2.52 -2.44
N GLU A 14 -11.01 -3.49 -3.29
CA GLU A 14 -10.23 -3.74 -4.50
C GLU A 14 -10.76 -2.90 -5.66
N THR A 15 -9.87 -2.49 -6.55
CA THR A 15 -10.30 -1.88 -7.82
C THR A 15 -10.97 -2.94 -8.70
N LEU A 16 -12.07 -2.58 -9.35
CA LEU A 16 -12.76 -3.50 -10.25
C LEU A 16 -11.89 -3.86 -11.47
N GLU A 17 -11.19 -2.87 -12.00
CA GLU A 17 -10.29 -3.02 -13.14
C GLU A 17 -8.86 -2.62 -12.74
N PRO A 18 -7.85 -3.10 -13.47
CA PRO A 18 -6.48 -2.68 -13.27
C PRO A 18 -6.32 -1.16 -13.45
N ILE A 19 -5.62 -0.53 -12.52
CA ILE A 19 -5.21 0.88 -12.61
C ILE A 19 -4.14 1.03 -13.70
N PHE A 20 -3.27 0.02 -13.82
CA PHE A 20 -2.17 0.00 -14.77
C PHE A 20 -2.25 -1.20 -15.70
N THR A 21 -1.94 -0.95 -16.95
CA THR A 21 -1.70 -2.03 -17.93
C THR A 21 -0.44 -2.82 -17.58
N PRO A 22 -0.26 -4.05 -18.08
CA PRO A 22 0.97 -4.82 -17.87
C PRO A 22 2.25 -4.04 -18.26
N LYS A 23 2.20 -3.26 -19.34
CA LYS A 23 3.31 -2.40 -19.76
C LYS A 23 3.63 -1.32 -18.73
N GLN A 24 2.62 -0.68 -18.16
CA GLN A 24 2.83 0.33 -17.11
C GLN A 24 3.35 -0.32 -15.82
N CYS A 25 2.85 -1.51 -15.46
CA CYS A 25 3.40 -2.27 -14.34
C CYS A 25 4.90 -2.56 -14.54
N GLN A 26 5.30 -3.00 -15.74
CA GLN A 26 6.71 -3.24 -16.04
C GLN A 26 7.55 -1.97 -15.93
N MET A 27 7.03 -0.83 -16.39
CA MET A 27 7.74 0.46 -16.24
C MET A 27 7.96 0.83 -14.77
N VAL A 28 6.99 0.53 -13.90
CA VAL A 28 7.13 0.76 -12.45
C VAL A 28 8.15 -0.20 -11.84
N ILE A 29 8.11 -1.49 -12.24
CA ILE A 29 9.09 -2.50 -11.81
C ILE A 29 10.50 -2.07 -12.21
N ASP A 30 10.72 -1.73 -13.48
CA ASP A 30 12.03 -1.31 -13.99
C ASP A 30 12.55 -0.09 -13.23
N LYS A 31 11.66 0.88 -12.95
CA LYS A 31 12.01 2.05 -12.16
C LYS A 31 12.37 1.68 -10.72
N GLY A 32 11.55 0.91 -10.04
CA GLY A 32 11.81 0.47 -8.66
C GLY A 32 13.11 -0.30 -8.53
N MET A 33 13.37 -1.23 -9.46
CA MET A 33 14.61 -2.01 -9.50
C MET A 33 15.86 -1.17 -9.84
N SER A 34 15.71 -0.07 -10.54
CA SER A 34 16.81 0.84 -10.89
C SER A 34 17.25 1.75 -9.73
N LEU A 35 16.44 1.85 -8.69
CA LEU A 35 16.71 2.70 -7.54
C LEU A 35 17.52 1.96 -6.47
N LYS A 36 18.14 2.72 -5.56
CA LYS A 36 18.84 2.14 -4.43
C LYS A 36 17.86 1.36 -3.56
N SER A 37 18.08 0.07 -3.46
CA SER A 37 17.31 -0.82 -2.57
C SER A 37 17.95 -0.89 -1.18
N GLU A 38 17.11 -1.14 -0.18
CA GLU A 38 17.52 -1.42 1.20
C GLU A 38 16.66 -2.54 1.77
N GLU A 39 17.14 -3.22 2.81
CA GLU A 39 16.32 -4.14 3.58
C GLU A 39 15.22 -3.37 4.28
N ALA A 40 13.98 -3.88 4.18
CA ALA A 40 12.85 -3.22 4.78
C ALA A 40 12.91 -3.32 6.30
N LYS A 41 12.70 -2.19 6.96
CA LYS A 41 12.64 -2.10 8.42
C LYS A 41 11.20 -2.19 8.91
N VAL A 42 11.02 -2.66 10.13
CA VAL A 42 9.73 -2.75 10.82
C VAL A 42 9.64 -1.71 11.93
N GLY A 43 8.45 -1.11 12.06
CA GLY A 43 8.11 -0.17 13.12
C GLY A 43 8.96 1.10 13.12
N MET A 44 8.35 2.18 13.44
CA MET A 44 9.07 3.40 13.80
C MET A 44 9.29 3.47 15.30
N GLY A 45 9.37 2.39 16.05
CA GLY A 45 9.55 2.40 17.48
C GLY A 45 10.01 3.75 18.09
N GLN A 46 10.36 3.84 19.32
CA GLN A 46 10.79 5.11 19.95
C GLN A 46 12.05 5.77 19.31
N LYS A 47 12.62 5.17 18.26
CA LYS A 47 13.76 5.72 17.51
C LYS A 47 13.42 5.92 16.04
N PRO A 48 13.75 7.10 15.46
CA PRO A 48 13.60 7.33 14.03
C PRO A 48 14.35 6.26 13.21
N GLY A 49 13.69 5.70 12.19
CA GLY A 49 14.34 4.82 11.22
C GLY A 49 13.98 3.34 11.28
N GLY A 50 13.15 2.91 12.24
CA GLY A 50 12.75 1.50 12.36
C GLY A 50 13.90 0.55 12.70
N LYS A 51 13.62 -0.72 12.90
CA LYS A 51 14.59 -1.79 13.19
C LYS A 51 14.51 -2.85 12.10
N ASN A 52 15.65 -3.34 11.63
CA ASN A 52 15.69 -4.57 10.86
C ASN A 52 15.32 -5.73 11.79
N ASP A 53 14.25 -6.45 11.47
CA ASP A 53 13.74 -7.57 12.26
C ASP A 53 13.32 -8.69 11.29
N PRO A 54 14.24 -9.63 11.01
CA PRO A 54 14.02 -10.70 10.04
C PRO A 54 12.98 -11.73 10.50
N GLU A 55 12.55 -11.71 11.77
CA GLU A 55 11.43 -12.53 12.23
C GLU A 55 10.09 -11.93 11.86
N LYS A 56 10.05 -10.64 11.53
CA LYS A 56 8.83 -9.90 11.18
C LYS A 56 8.73 -9.55 9.71
N ARG A 57 9.87 -9.30 9.05
CA ARG A 57 9.87 -8.89 7.65
C ARG A 57 11.17 -9.28 6.95
N ILE A 58 11.03 -10.00 5.83
CA ILE A 58 12.13 -10.32 4.91
C ILE A 58 11.74 -9.83 3.51
N THR A 59 12.22 -8.67 3.14
CA THR A 59 12.00 -8.08 1.80
C THR A 59 12.95 -6.90 1.56
N THR A 60 13.16 -6.56 0.30
CA THR A 60 13.85 -5.34 -0.09
C THR A 60 12.87 -4.28 -0.58
N ILE A 61 13.20 -3.04 -0.31
CA ILE A 61 12.39 -1.91 -0.74
C ILE A 61 13.25 -0.86 -1.45
N SER A 62 12.62 -0.10 -2.31
CA SER A 62 13.13 1.17 -2.82
C SER A 62 11.99 2.19 -2.85
N TRP A 63 12.33 3.46 -2.75
CA TRP A 63 11.35 4.54 -2.75
C TRP A 63 11.36 5.22 -4.12
N ILE A 64 10.20 5.33 -4.75
CA ILE A 64 10.04 6.01 -6.05
C ILE A 64 9.60 7.45 -5.78
N PRO A 65 10.47 8.47 -5.90
CA PRO A 65 10.08 9.85 -5.70
C PRO A 65 9.03 10.31 -6.72
N PHE A 66 8.12 11.19 -6.31
CA PHE A 66 7.04 11.74 -7.16
C PHE A 66 7.53 12.23 -8.52
N LYS A 67 8.67 12.92 -8.55
CA LYS A 67 9.26 13.49 -9.77
C LYS A 67 9.67 12.48 -10.83
N TYR A 68 9.83 11.20 -10.47
CA TYR A 68 10.28 10.17 -11.41
C TYR A 68 9.14 9.56 -12.21
N MET A 69 7.93 9.54 -11.66
CA MET A 69 6.77 8.94 -12.31
C MET A 69 5.48 9.75 -12.02
N PRO A 70 5.41 11.02 -12.45
CA PRO A 70 4.30 11.90 -12.11
C PRO A 70 2.94 11.39 -12.62
N GLU A 71 2.92 10.71 -13.78
CA GLU A 71 1.68 10.15 -14.33
C GLU A 71 1.17 8.97 -13.49
N MET A 72 2.07 8.11 -13.01
CA MET A 72 1.74 7.04 -12.09
C MET A 72 1.04 7.61 -10.84
N TYR A 73 1.62 8.64 -10.24
CA TYR A 73 1.08 9.26 -9.03
C TYR A 73 -0.27 9.93 -9.26
N ARG A 74 -0.44 10.60 -10.39
CA ARG A 74 -1.74 11.17 -10.78
C ARG A 74 -2.83 10.10 -10.86
N ASP A 75 -2.52 8.95 -11.47
CA ASP A 75 -3.49 7.88 -11.65
C ASP A 75 -3.80 7.17 -10.30
N ILE A 76 -2.79 6.99 -9.45
CA ILE A 76 -2.95 6.48 -8.08
C ILE A 76 -3.81 7.44 -7.25
N GLU A 77 -3.50 8.73 -7.24
CA GLU A 77 -4.24 9.73 -6.46
C GLU A 77 -5.70 9.82 -6.90
N LYS A 78 -5.94 9.84 -8.20
CA LYS A 78 -7.31 9.81 -8.75
C LYS A 78 -8.09 8.60 -8.26
N THR A 79 -7.47 7.41 -8.31
CA THR A 79 -8.14 6.18 -7.88
C THR A 79 -8.33 6.14 -6.37
N MET A 80 -7.35 6.61 -5.59
CA MET A 80 -7.47 6.75 -4.13
C MET A 80 -8.62 7.67 -3.73
N LEU A 81 -8.73 8.85 -4.37
CA LEU A 81 -9.82 9.79 -4.11
C LEU A 81 -11.17 9.19 -4.46
N GLN A 82 -11.26 8.45 -5.56
CA GLN A 82 -12.49 7.75 -5.94
C GLN A 82 -12.85 6.66 -4.92
N ALA A 83 -11.89 5.84 -4.50
CA ALA A 83 -12.10 4.82 -3.49
C ALA A 83 -12.52 5.45 -2.15
N ASN A 84 -11.88 6.55 -1.75
CA ASN A 84 -12.25 7.29 -0.55
C ASN A 84 -13.69 7.81 -0.60
N ASN A 85 -14.07 8.46 -1.70
CA ASN A 85 -15.41 9.02 -1.85
C ASN A 85 -16.51 7.95 -1.82
N ASN A 86 -16.21 6.77 -2.37
CA ASN A 86 -17.19 5.70 -2.48
C ASN A 86 -17.26 4.80 -1.24
N HIS A 87 -16.16 4.67 -0.47
CA HIS A 87 -16.03 3.62 0.53
C HIS A 87 -15.56 4.08 1.91
N PHE A 88 -14.73 5.13 2.01
CA PHE A 88 -14.13 5.52 3.29
C PHE A 88 -14.65 6.86 3.82
N GLY A 89 -14.81 7.86 2.98
CA GLY A 89 -15.40 9.15 3.35
C GLY A 89 -14.53 10.08 4.20
N PHE A 90 -13.20 9.96 4.13
CA PHE A 90 -12.30 10.88 4.83
C PHE A 90 -12.23 12.21 4.12
N GLU A 91 -12.17 13.30 4.89
CA GLU A 91 -11.99 14.65 4.38
C GLU A 91 -10.50 15.01 4.20
N GLY A 92 -10.20 15.89 3.24
CA GLY A 92 -8.88 16.45 3.03
C GLY A 92 -7.80 15.45 2.62
N MET A 93 -8.19 14.35 1.96
CA MET A 93 -7.26 13.32 1.52
C MET A 93 -6.28 13.84 0.46
N GLN A 94 -5.01 13.52 0.66
CA GLN A 94 -3.92 13.84 -0.26
C GLN A 94 -2.93 12.68 -0.28
N LEU A 95 -2.28 12.50 -1.42
CA LEU A 95 -1.15 11.57 -1.54
C LEU A 95 0.11 12.29 -1.02
N THR A 96 0.59 11.91 0.15
CA THR A 96 1.67 12.61 0.86
C THR A 96 2.99 11.87 0.87
N GLU A 97 2.99 10.57 0.58
CA GLU A 97 4.17 9.73 0.66
C GLU A 97 4.56 9.18 -0.71
N PRO A 98 5.85 9.11 -1.04
CA PRO A 98 6.31 8.40 -2.22
C PRO A 98 6.00 6.90 -2.10
N ALA A 99 5.81 6.25 -3.25
CA ALA A 99 5.53 4.83 -3.30
C ALA A 99 6.74 4.01 -2.83
N GLN A 100 6.49 3.09 -1.92
CA GLN A 100 7.43 2.05 -1.57
C GLN A 100 7.30 0.91 -2.59
N PHE A 101 8.31 0.76 -3.44
CA PHE A 101 8.43 -0.42 -4.29
C PHE A 101 8.99 -1.56 -3.44
N THR A 102 8.21 -2.61 -3.30
CA THR A 102 8.54 -3.74 -2.42
C THR A 102 8.82 -4.98 -3.28
N HIS A 103 9.97 -5.61 -3.08
CA HIS A 103 10.39 -6.79 -3.82
C HIS A 103 10.59 -7.97 -2.87
N TYR A 104 9.71 -8.95 -2.97
CA TYR A 104 9.80 -10.23 -2.25
C TYR A 104 10.47 -11.27 -3.13
N LEU A 105 11.46 -11.96 -2.56
CA LEU A 105 12.05 -13.17 -3.11
C LEU A 105 11.43 -14.40 -2.45
N ALA A 106 11.76 -15.58 -2.95
CA ALA A 106 11.32 -16.83 -2.34
C ALA A 106 11.68 -16.86 -0.83
N GLY A 107 10.69 -17.18 0.02
CA GLY A 107 10.82 -17.11 1.47
C GLY A 107 10.70 -15.71 2.07
N GLY A 108 10.47 -14.68 1.27
CA GLY A 108 10.20 -13.33 1.76
C GLY A 108 8.78 -13.20 2.30
N PHE A 109 8.62 -12.44 3.38
CA PHE A 109 7.32 -12.23 4.02
C PHE A 109 7.29 -10.91 4.81
N TYR A 110 6.09 -10.54 5.24
CA TYR A 110 5.84 -9.50 6.21
C TYR A 110 4.71 -9.95 7.14
N GLU A 111 5.02 -10.06 8.42
CA GLU A 111 4.07 -10.45 9.46
C GLU A 111 2.92 -9.45 9.61
N TRP A 112 1.87 -9.88 10.35
CA TRP A 112 0.74 -9.06 10.71
C TRP A 112 1.17 -7.75 11.35
N HIS A 113 0.71 -6.65 10.79
CA HIS A 113 1.03 -5.30 11.26
C HIS A 113 -0.09 -4.31 10.93
N MET A 114 -0.05 -3.16 11.55
CA MET A 114 -0.81 -1.98 11.15
C MET A 114 0.12 -0.99 10.45
N ASP A 115 -0.34 -0.38 9.37
CA ASP A 115 0.44 0.60 8.63
C ASP A 115 0.53 1.95 9.36
N ASN A 116 -0.35 2.17 10.33
CA ASN A 116 -0.36 3.35 11.18
C ASN A 116 -0.25 2.92 12.64
N ASP A 117 0.71 3.48 13.36
CA ASP A 117 0.85 3.25 14.80
C ASP A 117 -0.23 4.03 15.57
N VAL A 118 -1.20 3.30 16.12
CA VAL A 118 -2.32 3.88 16.89
C VAL A 118 -1.86 4.44 18.24
N VAL A 119 -0.71 4.02 18.74
CA VAL A 119 -0.19 4.36 20.07
C VAL A 119 0.73 5.58 20.07
N GLY A 120 1.19 6.00 18.91
CA GLY A 120 2.12 7.11 18.75
C GLY A 120 1.46 8.50 18.84
N LYS A 121 2.29 9.53 19.03
CA LYS A 121 1.86 10.92 18.89
C LYS A 121 1.62 11.21 17.40
N HIS A 122 0.38 11.11 16.97
CA HIS A 122 0.00 11.41 15.59
C HIS A 122 0.17 12.90 15.31
N GLN A 123 1.26 13.24 14.64
CA GLN A 123 1.41 14.56 14.03
C GLN A 123 0.98 14.48 12.57
N PRO A 124 0.21 15.46 12.06
CA PRO A 124 -0.13 15.48 10.63
C PRO A 124 1.12 15.52 9.73
N PRO A 125 1.07 14.89 8.56
CA PRO A 125 -0.06 14.14 8.01
C PRO A 125 -0.21 12.75 8.65
N VAL A 126 -1.46 12.35 8.92
CA VAL A 126 -1.79 11.02 9.48
C VAL A 126 -2.30 10.14 8.35
N ARG A 127 -1.66 8.98 8.14
CA ARG A 127 -2.11 8.00 7.14
C ARG A 127 -3.49 7.45 7.53
N LYS A 128 -4.46 7.59 6.65
CA LYS A 128 -5.84 7.11 6.81
C LYS A 128 -6.13 5.90 5.95
N ILE A 129 -5.61 5.92 4.74
CA ILE A 129 -5.76 4.85 3.76
C ILE A 129 -4.38 4.40 3.33
N SER A 130 -4.17 3.09 3.34
CA SER A 130 -3.05 2.43 2.69
C SER A 130 -3.48 1.83 1.36
N MET A 131 -2.53 1.59 0.49
CA MET A 131 -2.76 0.97 -0.81
C MET A 131 -1.67 -0.06 -1.10
N THR A 132 -2.08 -1.23 -1.58
CA THR A 132 -1.18 -2.18 -2.23
C THR A 132 -1.58 -2.32 -3.69
N LEU A 133 -0.63 -2.19 -4.60
CA LEU A 133 -0.78 -2.35 -6.04
C LEU A 133 0.05 -3.56 -6.50
N LEU A 134 -0.60 -4.55 -7.08
CA LEU A 134 0.09 -5.73 -7.61
C LEU A 134 0.71 -5.42 -8.97
N LEU A 135 2.04 -5.41 -9.04
CA LEU A 135 2.77 -5.13 -10.27
C LEU A 135 3.12 -6.41 -11.05
N SER A 136 3.37 -7.52 -10.37
CA SER A 136 3.72 -8.81 -10.98
C SER A 136 2.49 -9.49 -11.56
N ASP A 137 2.69 -10.27 -12.63
CA ASP A 137 1.66 -11.18 -13.13
C ASP A 137 1.46 -12.33 -12.11
N PRO A 138 0.25 -12.56 -11.58
CA PRO A 138 0.00 -13.62 -10.60
C PRO A 138 0.36 -15.02 -11.06
N SER A 139 0.44 -15.25 -12.38
CA SER A 139 0.85 -16.55 -12.92
C SER A 139 2.35 -16.84 -12.79
N THR A 140 3.16 -15.85 -12.39
CA THR A 140 4.62 -15.95 -12.33
C THR A 140 5.18 -16.23 -10.95
N PHE A 141 4.34 -16.33 -9.93
CA PHE A 141 4.75 -16.60 -8.55
C PHE A 141 3.69 -17.39 -7.78
N GLU A 142 4.09 -17.99 -6.67
CA GLU A 142 3.23 -18.68 -5.72
C GLU A 142 3.44 -18.08 -4.33
N GLY A 143 2.38 -18.05 -3.51
CA GLY A 143 2.41 -17.41 -2.18
C GLY A 143 2.36 -15.88 -2.25
N GLY A 144 2.73 -15.23 -1.17
CA GLY A 144 2.74 -13.76 -1.06
C GLY A 144 1.33 -13.18 -0.93
N GLU A 145 0.42 -13.94 -0.38
CA GLU A 145 -0.95 -13.52 -0.11
C GLU A 145 -0.98 -12.29 0.79
N LEU A 146 -1.81 -11.33 0.45
CA LEU A 146 -2.15 -10.20 1.31
C LEU A 146 -3.45 -10.51 2.04
N GLU A 147 -3.35 -10.68 3.35
CA GLU A 147 -4.45 -11.06 4.21
C GLU A 147 -4.89 -9.89 5.11
N PHE A 148 -6.17 -9.84 5.46
CA PHE A 148 -6.75 -8.86 6.37
C PHE A 148 -7.38 -9.57 7.58
N MET A 149 -7.02 -9.12 8.79
CA MET A 149 -7.55 -9.70 10.03
C MET A 149 -9.03 -9.41 10.23
N SER A 150 -9.53 -8.31 9.71
CA SER A 150 -10.90 -7.82 9.97
C SER A 150 -11.99 -8.79 9.52
N ASP A 151 -11.74 -9.55 8.45
CA ASP A 151 -12.73 -10.44 7.84
C ASP A 151 -12.12 -11.75 7.31
N GLY A 152 -10.83 -12.00 7.59
CA GLY A 152 -10.08 -13.13 7.06
C GLY A 152 -9.95 -13.09 5.53
N LYS A 153 -10.12 -11.92 4.94
CA LYS A 153 -10.07 -11.77 3.48
C LYS A 153 -8.65 -11.90 2.96
N ILE A 154 -8.48 -12.72 1.94
CA ILE A 154 -7.27 -12.78 1.11
C ILE A 154 -7.53 -11.99 -0.16
N ALA A 155 -6.72 -10.96 -0.42
CA ALA A 155 -6.81 -10.16 -1.63
C ALA A 155 -6.36 -10.98 -2.85
N LYS A 156 -7.22 -11.09 -3.86
CA LYS A 156 -6.93 -11.81 -5.13
C LYS A 156 -6.81 -10.82 -6.28
N LEU A 157 -5.75 -10.04 -6.28
CA LEU A 157 -5.52 -9.01 -7.28
C LEU A 157 -5.03 -9.61 -8.60
N LYS A 158 -5.46 -9.02 -9.71
CA LYS A 158 -4.85 -9.18 -11.03
C LYS A 158 -3.68 -8.19 -11.15
N GLN A 159 -2.77 -8.44 -12.09
CA GLN A 159 -1.72 -7.47 -12.41
C GLN A 159 -2.29 -6.09 -12.70
N GLY A 160 -1.75 -5.07 -12.04
CA GLY A 160 -2.20 -3.69 -12.17
C GLY A 160 -3.43 -3.32 -11.34
N GLN A 161 -4.05 -4.25 -10.62
CA GLN A 161 -5.10 -3.93 -9.65
C GLN A 161 -4.51 -3.48 -8.32
N ALA A 162 -5.27 -2.65 -7.61
CA ALA A 162 -4.94 -2.21 -6.27
C ALA A 162 -6.04 -2.58 -5.27
N ILE A 163 -5.65 -2.68 -4.01
CA ILE A 163 -6.53 -2.70 -2.87
C ILE A 163 -6.22 -1.51 -1.98
N PHE A 164 -7.26 -0.79 -1.58
CA PHE A 164 -7.21 0.29 -0.60
C PHE A 164 -7.82 -0.20 0.70
N PHE A 165 -7.20 0.14 1.82
CA PHE A 165 -7.66 -0.30 3.13
C PHE A 165 -7.35 0.74 4.22
N ALA A 166 -8.11 0.67 5.32
CA ALA A 166 -7.85 1.50 6.49
C ALA A 166 -6.46 1.16 7.07
N SER A 167 -5.69 2.17 7.43
CA SER A 167 -4.27 2.00 7.84
C SER A 167 -4.10 1.52 9.29
N TRP A 168 -5.21 1.26 10.05
CA TRP A 168 -5.21 0.81 11.44
C TRP A 168 -5.98 -0.49 11.63
#